data_2e8a9fdf31c0e2581a3682f30c0f1288
#
_entry.id   2e8a9fdf31c0e2581a3682f30c0f1288
#
_cell.length_a   1.000
_cell.length_b   1.000
_cell.length_c   1.000
_cell.angle_alpha   90.00
_cell.angle_beta   90.00
_cell.angle_gamma   90.00
#
_symmetry.space_group_name_H-M   'P 1'
#
loop_
_entity.id
_entity.type
_entity.pdbx_description
1 polymer ?
#
loop_
_entity_poly.entity_id
_entity_poly.type
_entity_poly.pdbx_seq_one_letter_code
_entity_poly.pdbx_strand_id
1 'polypeptide(L)'
;MLDNTGYEEITLSSLSSSDYDELADLVYYLIEECRQRKLNIALPSLRIDAFSLDVMSKVQDIRKSSLTFAPEAGSQRMRDVINKGLTKDVILKGAWEAFQGGWKRVKLYFMLGLPGETDEDIAAIAELANDIAATYFELPKEERQGRPEITASTSFFVPKPFTPFQWAPMGTAEYFDEKRRFLTGKVREQINQRSIRYICHDAVTSELEGIFARGDRRLSDVIEKAYQKGCIFDAWTDYFRPDVWNELLDECGVDRDFYNYRER
;
A
#
# COMPACT_ATOMS: atom_id res chain seq x y z
N MET A 1 18.94 -10.98 20.13
CA MET A 1 17.51 -10.63 20.07
C MET A 1 16.65 -11.90 20.03
N LEU A 2 16.78 -12.77 19.05
CA LEU A 2 15.99 -14.01 18.91
C LEU A 2 16.06 -14.95 20.12
N ASP A 3 17.29 -15.19 20.64
CA ASP A 3 17.49 -16.07 21.80
C ASP A 3 16.78 -15.56 23.07
N ASN A 4 16.48 -14.25 23.12
CA ASN A 4 15.85 -13.61 24.28
C ASN A 4 14.32 -13.45 24.12
N THR A 5 13.78 -13.61 22.91
CA THR A 5 12.38 -13.31 22.62
C THR A 5 11.57 -14.53 22.20
N GLY A 6 12.24 -15.59 21.74
CA GLY A 6 11.59 -16.80 21.24
C GLY A 6 10.83 -16.63 19.92
N TYR A 7 11.00 -15.51 19.20
CA TYR A 7 10.43 -15.33 17.88
C TYR A 7 11.12 -16.20 16.83
N GLU A 8 10.34 -16.71 15.89
CA GLU A 8 10.79 -17.55 14.78
C GLU A 8 10.88 -16.77 13.44
N GLU A 9 10.75 -15.46 13.48
CA GLU A 9 10.82 -14.60 12.30
C GLU A 9 11.62 -13.33 12.57
N ILE A 10 12.43 -12.94 11.59
CA ILE A 10 13.13 -11.66 11.53
C ILE A 10 12.55 -10.87 10.37
N THR A 11 12.19 -9.61 10.62
CA THR A 11 11.79 -8.67 9.57
C THR A 11 12.87 -7.59 9.43
N LEU A 12 13.40 -7.40 8.23
CA LEU A 12 14.18 -6.21 7.92
C LEU A 12 13.24 -5.04 7.78
N SER A 13 13.57 -3.89 8.39
CA SER A 13 12.73 -2.69 8.33
C SER A 13 13.50 -1.53 7.71
N SER A 14 12.97 -1.00 6.62
CA SER A 14 13.49 0.18 5.94
C SER A 14 12.37 0.83 5.14
N LEU A 15 12.48 2.14 4.87
CA LEU A 15 11.60 2.83 3.90
C LEU A 15 11.84 2.34 2.47
N SER A 16 13.08 1.95 2.14
CA SER A 16 13.46 1.34 0.87
C SER A 16 14.62 0.39 1.12
N SER A 17 14.32 -0.89 1.31
CA SER A 17 15.37 -1.90 1.53
C SER A 17 16.27 -2.07 0.31
N SER A 18 15.75 -1.78 -0.88
CA SER A 18 16.49 -1.91 -2.16
C SER A 18 17.57 -0.87 -2.36
N ASP A 19 17.53 0.24 -1.62
CA ASP A 19 18.54 1.33 -1.73
C ASP A 19 19.77 1.07 -0.86
N TYR A 20 19.80 -0.06 -0.14
CA TYR A 20 21.00 -0.48 0.59
C TYR A 20 21.96 -1.25 -0.32
N ASP A 21 23.11 -0.70 -0.58
CA ASP A 21 24.07 -1.21 -1.58
C ASP A 21 24.51 -2.66 -1.33
N GLU A 22 24.63 -3.06 -0.05
CA GLU A 22 25.03 -4.41 0.35
C GLU A 22 23.85 -5.32 0.72
N LEU A 23 22.63 -5.03 0.20
CA LEU A 23 21.43 -5.79 0.54
C LEU A 23 21.59 -7.28 0.24
N ALA A 24 22.18 -7.62 -0.90
CA ALA A 24 22.36 -9.00 -1.31
C ALA A 24 23.25 -9.77 -0.31
N ASP A 25 24.38 -9.21 0.06
CA ASP A 25 25.32 -9.83 1.00
C ASP A 25 24.69 -9.98 2.40
N LEU A 26 23.97 -8.94 2.85
CA LEU A 26 23.24 -8.99 4.11
C LEU A 26 22.17 -10.10 4.10
N VAL A 27 21.40 -10.19 3.01
CA VAL A 27 20.35 -11.22 2.89
C VAL A 27 20.97 -12.61 2.84
N TYR A 28 22.07 -12.82 2.11
CA TYR A 28 22.77 -14.10 2.09
C TYR A 28 23.30 -14.50 3.46
N TYR A 29 23.92 -13.58 4.17
CA TYR A 29 24.38 -13.82 5.53
C TYR A 29 23.22 -14.21 6.45
N LEU A 30 22.11 -13.47 6.41
CA LEU A 30 20.95 -13.76 7.24
C LEU A 30 20.29 -15.10 6.89
N ILE A 31 20.21 -15.46 5.59
CA ILE A 31 19.68 -16.76 5.15
C ILE A 31 20.49 -17.90 5.77
N GLU A 32 21.83 -17.83 5.71
CA GLU A 32 22.71 -18.87 6.26
C GLU A 32 22.53 -19.02 7.77
N GLU A 33 22.53 -17.91 8.50
CA GLU A 33 22.31 -17.89 9.95
C GLU A 33 20.89 -18.39 10.33
N CYS A 34 19.88 -17.98 9.60
CA CYS A 34 18.50 -18.35 9.88
C CYS A 34 18.20 -19.82 9.52
N ARG A 35 18.83 -20.34 8.45
CA ARG A 35 18.68 -21.77 8.06
C ARG A 35 19.09 -22.71 9.18
N GLN A 36 20.23 -22.44 9.83
CA GLN A 36 20.72 -23.27 10.94
C GLN A 36 19.75 -23.26 12.12
N ARG A 37 19.02 -22.17 12.33
CA ARG A 37 18.11 -21.94 13.45
C ARG A 37 16.64 -22.21 13.10
N LYS A 38 16.33 -22.55 11.85
CA LYS A 38 14.95 -22.73 11.32
C LYS A 38 14.08 -21.47 11.47
N LEU A 39 14.68 -20.27 11.31
CA LEU A 39 14.01 -18.99 11.43
C LEU A 39 13.55 -18.49 10.06
N ASN A 40 12.44 -17.76 10.03
CA ASN A 40 11.94 -17.09 8.83
C ASN A 40 12.55 -15.69 8.69
N ILE A 41 12.74 -15.25 7.43
CA ILE A 41 13.12 -13.88 7.11
C ILE A 41 12.01 -13.24 6.30
N ALA A 42 11.48 -12.12 6.76
CA ALA A 42 10.57 -11.28 6.00
C ALA A 42 11.35 -10.06 5.45
N LEU A 43 11.24 -9.85 4.14
CA LEU A 43 11.86 -8.74 3.43
C LEU A 43 10.76 -7.76 2.97
N PRO A 44 10.44 -6.73 3.75
CA PRO A 44 9.45 -5.74 3.34
C PRO A 44 10.03 -4.74 2.34
N SER A 45 9.14 -4.12 1.57
CA SER A 45 9.44 -2.93 0.74
C SER A 45 10.57 -3.13 -0.28
N LEU A 46 10.54 -4.24 -1.01
CA LEU A 46 11.46 -4.46 -2.12
C LEU A 46 10.96 -3.70 -3.35
N ARG A 47 11.85 -2.92 -3.96
CA ARG A 47 11.58 -2.35 -5.29
C ARG A 47 11.74 -3.44 -6.35
N ILE A 48 10.84 -3.43 -7.33
CA ILE A 48 10.81 -4.42 -8.42
C ILE A 48 12.11 -4.43 -9.23
N ASP A 49 12.73 -3.27 -9.37
CA ASP A 49 13.90 -3.04 -10.23
C ASP A 49 15.25 -3.41 -9.59
N ALA A 50 15.29 -3.63 -8.28
CA ALA A 50 16.53 -3.82 -7.53
C ALA A 50 16.77 -5.25 -7.04
N PHE A 51 15.81 -6.17 -7.24
CA PHE A 51 15.90 -7.51 -6.69
C PHE A 51 16.24 -8.53 -7.76
N SER A 52 17.45 -9.05 -7.72
CA SER A 52 17.86 -10.10 -8.66
C SER A 52 17.17 -11.44 -8.36
N LEU A 53 16.77 -12.16 -9.40
CA LEU A 53 16.28 -13.54 -9.32
C LEU A 53 17.17 -14.46 -8.46
N ASP A 54 18.46 -14.17 -8.42
CA ASP A 54 19.43 -14.96 -7.66
C ASP A 54 19.21 -14.83 -6.15
N VAL A 55 18.98 -13.61 -5.65
CA VAL A 55 18.63 -13.39 -4.22
C VAL A 55 17.27 -14.00 -3.91
N MET A 56 16.29 -13.83 -4.81
CA MET A 56 14.95 -14.41 -4.64
C MET A 56 14.99 -15.95 -4.65
N SER A 57 15.80 -16.57 -5.48
CA SER A 57 15.91 -18.03 -5.54
C SER A 57 16.46 -18.64 -4.25
N LYS A 58 17.39 -17.96 -3.60
CA LYS A 58 18.00 -18.42 -2.34
C LYS A 58 17.11 -18.20 -1.11
N VAL A 59 16.17 -17.24 -1.18
CA VAL A 59 15.12 -17.04 -0.16
C VAL A 59 14.01 -18.11 -0.29
N GLN A 60 14.03 -18.93 -1.36
CA GLN A 60 12.98 -19.94 -1.61
C GLN A 60 12.83 -21.02 -0.54
N ASP A 61 13.88 -21.33 0.19
CA ASP A 61 13.85 -22.33 1.27
C ASP A 61 13.17 -21.79 2.55
N ILE A 62 12.82 -20.50 2.56
CA ILE A 62 12.15 -19.82 3.65
C ILE A 62 10.69 -19.57 3.27
N ARG A 63 9.80 -19.59 4.25
CA ARG A 63 8.35 -19.40 4.04
C ARG A 63 8.07 -18.14 3.20
N LYS A 64 7.54 -18.34 1.98
CA LYS A 64 7.29 -17.26 1.02
C LYS A 64 6.22 -16.31 1.54
N SER A 65 6.63 -15.12 1.92
CA SER A 65 5.73 -14.01 2.22
C SER A 65 5.10 -13.45 0.94
N SER A 66 4.19 -12.51 1.05
CA SER A 66 3.63 -11.77 -0.08
C SER A 66 4.69 -10.77 -0.60
N LEU A 67 4.87 -10.69 -1.92
CA LEU A 67 5.60 -9.58 -2.52
C LEU A 67 4.75 -8.33 -2.55
N THR A 68 5.36 -7.20 -2.23
CA THR A 68 4.66 -5.91 -2.17
C THR A 68 5.26 -4.94 -3.18
N PHE A 69 4.42 -4.38 -4.01
CA PHE A 69 4.76 -3.33 -4.98
C PHE A 69 3.92 -2.10 -4.72
N ALA A 70 4.48 -0.93 -4.96
CA ALA A 70 3.79 0.34 -4.81
C ALA A 70 3.79 1.12 -6.13
N PRO A 71 2.94 0.75 -7.11
CA PRO A 71 2.77 1.53 -8.33
C PRO A 71 2.21 2.93 -8.07
N GLU A 72 1.47 3.10 -6.99
CA GLU A 72 0.79 4.30 -6.51
C GLU A 72 -0.38 4.76 -7.40
N ALA A 73 -0.33 4.51 -8.71
CA ALA A 73 -1.40 4.81 -9.66
C ALA A 73 -1.56 3.70 -10.71
N GLY A 74 -2.78 3.54 -11.23
CA GLY A 74 -3.12 2.50 -12.19
C GLY A 74 -2.54 2.76 -13.57
N SER A 75 -2.71 3.98 -14.09
CA SER A 75 -2.26 4.36 -15.42
C SER A 75 -0.81 4.81 -15.44
N GLN A 76 -0.14 4.66 -16.60
CA GLN A 76 1.20 5.21 -16.80
C GLN A 76 1.19 6.73 -16.68
N ARG A 77 0.17 7.38 -17.26
CA ARG A 77 -0.01 8.82 -17.19
C ARG A 77 0.06 9.34 -15.75
N MET A 78 -0.69 8.72 -14.84
CA MET A 78 -0.68 9.13 -13.43
C MET A 78 0.62 8.79 -12.71
N ARG A 79 1.25 7.65 -13.03
CA ARG A 79 2.59 7.34 -12.50
C ARG A 79 3.62 8.39 -12.92
N ASP A 80 3.52 8.90 -14.14
CA ASP A 80 4.39 9.97 -14.63
C ASP A 80 4.10 11.30 -13.94
N VAL A 81 2.81 11.64 -13.71
CA VAL A 81 2.41 12.85 -12.98
C VAL A 81 2.98 12.87 -11.55
N ILE A 82 2.96 11.76 -10.86
CA ILE A 82 3.52 11.63 -9.50
C ILE A 82 5.03 11.33 -9.48
N ASN A 83 5.68 11.33 -10.65
CA ASN A 83 7.10 11.05 -10.82
C ASN A 83 7.54 9.70 -10.24
N LYS A 84 6.70 8.66 -10.38
CA LYS A 84 6.99 7.34 -9.82
C LYS A 84 8.11 6.60 -10.58
N GLY A 85 8.32 6.92 -11.85
CA GLY A 85 9.38 6.32 -12.68
C GLY A 85 9.22 4.81 -12.93
N LEU A 86 8.04 4.24 -12.68
CA LEU A 86 7.76 2.82 -12.78
C LEU A 86 6.84 2.54 -13.97
N THR A 87 7.33 1.78 -14.95
CA THR A 87 6.53 1.42 -16.14
C THR A 87 5.73 0.13 -15.91
N LYS A 88 4.64 -0.04 -16.68
CA LYS A 88 3.86 -1.27 -16.67
C LYS A 88 4.72 -2.50 -16.98
N ASP A 89 5.62 -2.40 -17.96
CA ASP A 89 6.50 -3.51 -18.36
C ASP A 89 7.44 -3.95 -17.23
N VAL A 90 7.99 -2.99 -16.48
CA VAL A 90 8.83 -3.29 -15.31
C VAL A 90 8.02 -3.98 -14.23
N ILE A 91 6.77 -3.55 -13.98
CA ILE A 91 5.87 -4.20 -13.01
C ILE A 91 5.56 -5.64 -13.42
N LEU A 92 5.17 -5.86 -14.68
CA LEU A 92 4.83 -7.18 -15.19
C LEU A 92 6.05 -8.12 -15.22
N LYS A 93 7.23 -7.60 -15.61
CA LYS A 93 8.47 -8.34 -15.56
C LYS A 93 8.82 -8.78 -14.14
N GLY A 94 8.75 -7.87 -13.17
CA GLY A 94 9.02 -8.21 -11.77
C GLY A 94 8.01 -9.22 -11.19
N ALA A 95 6.74 -9.11 -11.57
CA ALA A 95 5.73 -10.10 -11.21
C ALA A 95 6.01 -11.48 -11.83
N TRP A 96 6.39 -11.52 -13.11
CA TRP A 96 6.79 -12.74 -13.80
C TRP A 96 7.96 -13.43 -13.10
N GLU A 97 9.03 -12.69 -12.83
CA GLU A 97 10.21 -13.19 -12.13
C GLU A 97 9.86 -13.75 -10.76
N ALA A 98 8.99 -13.05 -10.03
CA ALA A 98 8.47 -13.52 -8.75
C ALA A 98 7.71 -14.85 -8.88
N PHE A 99 6.83 -14.96 -9.88
CA PHE A 99 6.06 -16.18 -10.11
C PHE A 99 6.94 -17.36 -10.52
N GLN A 100 7.96 -17.14 -11.36
CA GLN A 100 8.98 -18.14 -11.66
C GLN A 100 9.75 -18.57 -10.40
N GLY A 101 10.03 -17.62 -9.48
CA GLY A 101 10.58 -17.88 -8.16
C GLY A 101 9.61 -18.59 -7.20
N GLY A 102 8.38 -18.94 -7.66
CA GLY A 102 7.36 -19.68 -6.89
C GLY A 102 6.56 -18.84 -5.90
N TRP A 103 6.65 -17.49 -5.95
CA TRP A 103 5.67 -16.64 -5.29
C TRP A 103 4.34 -16.75 -6.00
N LYS A 104 3.25 -16.61 -5.28
CA LYS A 104 1.89 -16.58 -5.85
C LYS A 104 1.04 -15.46 -5.25
N ARG A 105 1.57 -14.74 -4.25
CA ARG A 105 0.90 -13.62 -3.62
C ARG A 105 1.63 -12.33 -3.92
N VAL A 106 0.92 -11.38 -4.54
CA VAL A 106 1.42 -10.04 -4.86
C VAL A 106 0.46 -9.03 -4.26
N LYS A 107 0.99 -8.06 -3.51
CA LYS A 107 0.25 -6.93 -2.96
C LYS A 107 0.67 -5.65 -3.65
N LEU A 108 -0.32 -4.91 -4.13
CA LEU A 108 -0.15 -3.65 -4.85
C LEU A 108 -0.74 -2.52 -4.03
N TYR A 109 0.01 -1.43 -3.87
CA TYR A 109 -0.49 -0.22 -3.24
C TYR A 109 -0.78 0.86 -4.28
N PHE A 110 -1.93 1.52 -4.12
CA PHE A 110 -2.39 2.61 -4.96
C PHE A 110 -2.99 3.73 -4.11
N MET A 111 -3.04 4.92 -4.67
CA MET A 111 -3.81 6.05 -4.15
C MET A 111 -5.01 6.32 -5.06
N LEU A 112 -6.12 6.74 -4.47
CA LEU A 112 -7.30 7.29 -5.17
C LEU A 112 -7.44 8.78 -4.83
N GLY A 113 -7.87 9.58 -5.81
CA GLY A 113 -8.06 11.01 -5.65
C GLY A 113 -6.80 11.84 -5.86
N LEU A 114 -5.84 11.32 -6.60
CA LEU A 114 -4.66 12.09 -7.03
C LEU A 114 -5.08 13.30 -7.89
N PRO A 115 -4.39 14.44 -7.77
CA PRO A 115 -4.69 15.61 -8.59
C PRO A 115 -4.67 15.30 -10.08
N GLY A 116 -5.79 15.58 -10.77
CA GLY A 116 -5.97 15.30 -12.20
C GLY A 116 -6.22 13.85 -12.57
N GLU A 117 -6.53 12.99 -11.60
CA GLU A 117 -6.94 11.60 -11.83
C GLU A 117 -8.31 11.54 -12.51
N THR A 118 -8.46 10.63 -13.48
CA THR A 118 -9.72 10.37 -14.18
C THR A 118 -10.24 8.97 -13.88
N ASP A 119 -11.49 8.68 -14.28
CA ASP A 119 -12.08 7.34 -14.10
C ASP A 119 -11.31 6.28 -14.90
N GLU A 120 -10.70 6.63 -16.04
CA GLU A 120 -9.83 5.74 -16.80
C GLU A 120 -8.55 5.39 -16.04
N ASP A 121 -7.98 6.35 -15.31
CA ASP A 121 -6.80 6.10 -14.47
C ASP A 121 -7.13 5.15 -13.30
N ILE A 122 -8.32 5.31 -12.72
CA ILE A 122 -8.81 4.44 -11.66
C ILE A 122 -9.10 3.03 -12.19
N ALA A 123 -9.76 2.93 -13.37
CA ALA A 123 -10.01 1.65 -14.02
C ALA A 123 -8.72 0.89 -14.33
N ALA A 124 -7.66 1.60 -14.71
CA ALA A 124 -6.35 1.02 -14.98
C ALA A 124 -5.72 0.32 -13.75
N ILE A 125 -6.19 0.59 -12.52
CA ILE A 125 -5.79 -0.18 -11.32
C ILE A 125 -6.28 -1.63 -11.44
N ALA A 126 -7.54 -1.83 -11.84
CA ALA A 126 -8.11 -3.16 -12.02
C ALA A 126 -7.46 -3.89 -13.20
N GLU A 127 -7.18 -3.17 -14.29
CA GLU A 127 -6.49 -3.71 -15.46
C GLU A 127 -5.08 -4.17 -15.11
N LEU A 128 -4.29 -3.35 -14.40
CA LEU A 128 -2.93 -3.71 -13.99
C LEU A 128 -2.93 -4.95 -13.07
N ALA A 129 -3.86 -5.03 -12.12
CA ALA A 129 -4.00 -6.20 -11.25
C ALA A 129 -4.39 -7.46 -12.06
N ASN A 130 -5.25 -7.31 -13.08
CA ASN A 130 -5.63 -8.39 -14.00
C ASN A 130 -4.45 -8.87 -14.84
N ASP A 131 -3.64 -7.95 -15.37
CA ASP A 131 -2.49 -8.27 -16.21
C ASP A 131 -1.42 -9.00 -15.40
N ILE A 132 -1.18 -8.59 -14.15
CA ILE A 132 -0.31 -9.32 -13.23
C ILE A 132 -0.85 -10.74 -12.98
N ALA A 133 -2.17 -10.89 -12.77
CA ALA A 133 -2.77 -12.20 -12.62
C ALA A 133 -2.64 -13.05 -13.90
N ALA A 134 -2.79 -12.43 -15.07
CA ALA A 134 -2.62 -13.09 -16.37
C ALA A 134 -1.20 -13.61 -16.55
N THR A 135 -0.18 -12.82 -16.18
CA THR A 135 1.22 -13.21 -16.23
C THR A 135 1.49 -14.54 -15.47
N TYR A 136 0.84 -14.77 -14.33
CA TYR A 136 0.96 -16.06 -13.64
C TYR A 136 0.45 -17.24 -14.47
N PHE A 137 -0.60 -17.03 -15.26
CA PHE A 137 -1.16 -18.07 -16.10
C PHE A 137 -0.38 -18.33 -17.39
N GLU A 138 0.72 -17.60 -17.64
CA GLU A 138 1.70 -17.90 -18.69
C GLU A 138 2.71 -18.98 -18.25
N LEU A 139 2.88 -19.21 -16.94
CA LEU A 139 3.70 -20.31 -16.44
C LEU A 139 3.22 -21.68 -16.97
N PRO A 140 4.12 -22.65 -17.18
CA PRO A 140 3.74 -24.04 -17.42
C PRO A 140 2.78 -24.54 -16.34
N LYS A 141 1.79 -25.36 -16.73
CA LYS A 141 0.77 -25.85 -15.79
C LYS A 141 1.38 -26.63 -14.61
N GLU A 142 2.48 -27.31 -14.86
CA GLU A 142 3.21 -28.14 -13.91
C GLU A 142 3.88 -27.30 -12.82
N GLU A 143 4.22 -26.04 -13.14
CA GLU A 143 4.86 -25.11 -12.21
C GLU A 143 3.86 -24.30 -11.38
N ARG A 144 2.56 -24.31 -11.77
CA ARG A 144 1.53 -23.55 -11.08
C ARG A 144 1.11 -24.22 -9.78
N GLN A 145 1.23 -23.52 -8.69
CA GLN A 145 0.78 -23.97 -7.35
C GLN A 145 -0.61 -23.41 -7.02
N GLY A 146 -1.63 -23.79 -7.79
CA GLY A 146 -2.99 -23.30 -7.62
C GLY A 146 -3.22 -21.94 -8.29
N ARG A 147 -4.01 -21.05 -7.66
CA ARG A 147 -4.36 -19.75 -8.21
C ARG A 147 -3.49 -18.65 -7.56
N PRO A 148 -3.07 -17.62 -8.34
CA PRO A 148 -2.39 -16.46 -7.77
C PRO A 148 -3.38 -15.63 -6.94
N GLU A 149 -2.86 -14.90 -5.97
CA GLU A 149 -3.59 -13.93 -5.15
C GLU A 149 -2.97 -12.56 -5.34
N ILE A 150 -3.66 -11.69 -6.06
CA ILE A 150 -3.27 -10.31 -6.31
C ILE A 150 -4.12 -9.41 -5.43
N THR A 151 -3.52 -8.78 -4.44
CA THR A 151 -4.22 -7.83 -3.58
C THR A 151 -3.98 -6.41 -4.08
N ALA A 152 -5.00 -5.76 -4.61
CA ALA A 152 -4.99 -4.33 -4.88
C ALA A 152 -5.48 -3.59 -3.63
N SER A 153 -4.59 -2.85 -2.98
CA SER A 153 -4.88 -2.07 -1.78
C SER A 153 -4.83 -0.59 -2.12
N THR A 154 -5.93 0.11 -1.95
CA THR A 154 -5.99 1.56 -2.16
C THR A 154 -6.10 2.30 -0.85
N SER A 155 -5.38 3.43 -0.75
CA SER A 155 -5.59 4.49 0.22
C SER A 155 -6.08 5.74 -0.51
N PHE A 156 -6.63 6.70 0.22
CA PHE A 156 -7.02 7.96 -0.36
C PHE A 156 -5.86 8.95 -0.32
N PHE A 157 -5.82 9.81 -1.35
CA PHE A 157 -4.80 10.84 -1.42
C PHE A 157 -5.02 11.86 -0.30
N VAL A 158 -4.00 12.02 0.54
CA VAL A 158 -3.93 13.04 1.59
C VAL A 158 -2.78 13.99 1.26
N PRO A 159 -3.04 15.27 0.98
CA PRO A 159 -1.98 16.24 0.67
C PRO A 159 -1.09 16.44 1.89
N LYS A 160 0.16 16.03 1.81
CA LYS A 160 1.11 16.16 2.92
C LYS A 160 1.91 17.47 2.80
N PRO A 161 2.16 18.19 3.90
CA PRO A 161 3.07 19.34 3.92
C PRO A 161 4.45 18.99 3.37
N PHE A 162 5.09 19.95 2.73
CA PHE A 162 6.43 19.82 2.14
C PHE A 162 6.55 18.83 0.98
N THR A 163 5.42 18.44 0.38
CA THR A 163 5.39 17.65 -0.85
C THR A 163 4.90 18.50 -2.03
N PRO A 164 5.17 18.11 -3.29
CA PRO A 164 4.70 18.86 -4.47
C PRO A 164 3.19 19.11 -4.48
N PHE A 165 2.39 18.18 -3.98
CA PHE A 165 0.92 18.29 -3.94
C PHE A 165 0.37 18.87 -2.64
N GLN A 166 1.18 19.49 -1.80
CA GLN A 166 0.73 20.04 -0.50
C GLN A 166 -0.40 21.08 -0.60
N TRP A 167 -0.55 21.72 -1.78
CA TRP A 167 -1.55 22.76 -2.04
C TRP A 167 -2.81 22.22 -2.73
N ALA A 168 -2.80 20.97 -3.16
CA ALA A 168 -3.97 20.34 -3.77
C ALA A 168 -5.09 20.13 -2.74
N PRO A 169 -6.36 20.24 -3.15
CA PRO A 169 -7.49 19.84 -2.31
C PRO A 169 -7.49 18.32 -2.15
N MET A 170 -8.00 17.85 -1.03
CA MET A 170 -8.35 16.45 -0.82
C MET A 170 -9.75 16.17 -1.37
N GLY A 171 -10.06 14.96 -1.78
CA GLY A 171 -11.42 14.53 -2.08
C GLY A 171 -12.29 14.42 -0.83
N THR A 172 -13.61 14.60 -0.96
CA THR A 172 -14.55 14.34 0.14
C THR A 172 -14.78 12.85 0.38
N ALA A 173 -15.31 12.48 1.52
CA ALA A 173 -15.65 11.09 1.82
C ALA A 173 -16.63 10.50 0.80
N GLU A 174 -17.62 11.29 0.34
CA GLU A 174 -18.59 10.88 -0.67
C GLU A 174 -17.91 10.61 -2.02
N TYR A 175 -16.99 11.50 -2.44
CA TYR A 175 -16.18 11.31 -3.64
C TYR A 175 -15.36 10.01 -3.56
N PHE A 176 -14.68 9.80 -2.45
CA PHE A 176 -13.88 8.59 -2.25
C PHE A 176 -14.72 7.31 -2.24
N ASP A 177 -15.90 7.34 -1.63
CA ASP A 177 -16.82 6.21 -1.64
C ASP A 177 -17.39 5.94 -3.05
N GLU A 178 -17.61 6.98 -3.86
CA GLU A 178 -17.98 6.82 -5.27
C GLU A 178 -16.86 6.12 -6.05
N LYS A 179 -15.61 6.60 -5.93
CA LYS A 179 -14.46 6.02 -6.63
C LYS A 179 -14.14 4.60 -6.15
N ARG A 180 -14.29 4.31 -4.86
CA ARG A 180 -14.19 2.96 -4.32
C ARG A 180 -15.22 2.01 -4.93
N ARG A 181 -16.48 2.44 -5.05
CA ARG A 181 -17.55 1.66 -5.68
C ARG A 181 -17.27 1.44 -7.17
N PHE A 182 -16.84 2.49 -7.87
CA PHE A 182 -16.46 2.41 -9.27
C PHE A 182 -15.33 1.38 -9.49
N LEU A 183 -14.23 1.47 -8.75
CA LEU A 183 -13.12 0.53 -8.85
C LEU A 183 -13.53 -0.92 -8.49
N THR A 184 -14.41 -1.07 -7.48
CA THR A 184 -14.98 -2.40 -7.14
C THR A 184 -15.70 -3.01 -8.33
N GLY A 185 -16.47 -2.20 -9.07
CA GLY A 185 -17.13 -2.61 -10.32
C GLY A 185 -16.12 -3.04 -11.37
N LYS A 186 -15.08 -2.22 -11.59
CA LYS A 186 -14.03 -2.52 -12.59
C LYS A 186 -13.24 -3.79 -12.28
N VAL A 187 -12.98 -4.08 -11.02
CA VAL A 187 -12.34 -5.34 -10.61
C VAL A 187 -13.24 -6.54 -10.95
N ARG A 188 -14.55 -6.43 -10.74
CA ARG A 188 -15.51 -7.50 -11.05
C ARG A 188 -15.67 -7.77 -12.56
N GLU A 189 -15.38 -6.78 -13.40
CA GLU A 189 -15.39 -6.92 -14.85
C GLU A 189 -14.16 -7.67 -15.39
N GLN A 190 -13.09 -7.82 -14.61
CA GLN A 190 -11.84 -8.44 -15.07
C GLN A 190 -11.97 -9.95 -15.25
N ILE A 191 -11.26 -10.48 -16.25
CA ILE A 191 -11.25 -11.92 -16.57
C ILE A 191 -10.73 -12.74 -15.38
N ASN A 192 -9.66 -12.24 -14.73
CA ASN A 192 -9.02 -12.89 -13.60
C ASN A 192 -9.54 -12.40 -12.24
N GLN A 193 -10.75 -11.85 -12.16
CA GLN A 193 -11.33 -11.26 -10.95
C GLN A 193 -11.26 -12.18 -9.72
N ARG A 194 -11.35 -13.51 -9.92
CA ARG A 194 -11.24 -14.48 -8.82
C ARG A 194 -9.85 -14.58 -8.20
N SER A 195 -8.84 -14.05 -8.88
CA SER A 195 -7.46 -13.95 -8.39
C SER A 195 -7.17 -12.57 -7.78
N ILE A 196 -8.09 -11.62 -7.89
CA ILE A 196 -7.91 -10.24 -7.44
C ILE A 196 -8.73 -10.01 -6.17
N ARG A 197 -8.06 -9.59 -5.12
CA ARG A 197 -8.67 -9.10 -3.89
C ARG A 197 -8.50 -7.59 -3.82
N TYR A 198 -9.61 -6.85 -3.77
CA TYR A 198 -9.58 -5.41 -3.60
C TYR A 198 -9.81 -5.04 -2.13
N ILE A 199 -8.96 -4.16 -1.60
CA ILE A 199 -9.04 -3.61 -0.24
C ILE A 199 -8.92 -2.09 -0.36
N CYS A 200 -9.75 -1.36 0.36
CA CYS A 200 -9.71 0.10 0.41
C CYS A 200 -9.73 0.58 1.87
N HIS A 201 -8.99 1.64 2.15
CA HIS A 201 -9.06 2.33 3.42
C HIS A 201 -10.43 2.99 3.61
N ASP A 202 -10.75 3.35 4.84
CA ASP A 202 -11.96 4.08 5.17
C ASP A 202 -11.83 5.56 4.82
N ALA A 203 -12.87 6.14 4.20
CA ALA A 203 -12.84 7.51 3.72
C ALA A 203 -12.86 8.53 4.87
N VAL A 204 -13.66 8.28 5.91
CA VAL A 204 -13.80 9.20 7.04
C VAL A 204 -12.52 9.24 7.88
N THR A 205 -11.86 8.09 8.04
CA THR A 205 -10.53 8.03 8.67
C THR A 205 -9.52 8.86 7.89
N SER A 206 -9.57 8.82 6.55
CA SER A 206 -8.67 9.60 5.70
C SER A 206 -8.93 11.10 5.75
N GLU A 207 -10.19 11.54 5.94
CA GLU A 207 -10.50 12.94 6.18
C GLU A 207 -9.88 13.45 7.49
N LEU A 208 -9.97 12.67 8.56
CA LEU A 208 -9.33 13.01 9.83
C LEU A 208 -7.80 13.05 9.70
N GLU A 209 -7.21 12.09 8.95
CA GLU A 209 -5.78 12.12 8.64
C GLU A 209 -5.39 13.40 7.89
N GLY A 210 -6.21 13.87 6.95
CA GLY A 210 -6.00 15.12 6.23
C GLY A 210 -5.95 16.33 7.16
N ILE A 211 -6.88 16.40 8.12
CA ILE A 211 -6.91 17.45 9.15
C ILE A 211 -5.64 17.42 9.99
N PHE A 212 -5.20 16.27 10.47
CA PHE A 212 -3.97 16.14 11.25
C PHE A 212 -2.72 16.46 10.44
N ALA A 213 -2.66 16.04 9.17
CA ALA A 213 -1.51 16.29 8.32
C ALA A 213 -1.32 17.78 7.98
N ARG A 214 -2.42 18.53 7.86
CA ARG A 214 -2.44 19.93 7.40
C ARG A 214 -2.79 20.96 8.48
N GLY A 215 -3.17 20.46 9.63
CA GLY A 215 -3.62 21.27 10.75
C GLY A 215 -2.51 22.04 11.46
N ASP A 216 -2.87 22.76 12.49
CA ASP A 216 -1.98 23.58 13.28
C ASP A 216 -2.13 23.31 14.80
N ARG A 217 -1.60 24.19 15.62
CA ARG A 217 -1.57 24.02 17.09
C ARG A 217 -2.95 23.87 17.74
N ARG A 218 -4.04 24.31 17.11
CA ARG A 218 -5.42 24.15 17.63
C ARG A 218 -5.81 22.69 17.77
N LEU A 219 -5.15 21.80 17.01
CA LEU A 219 -5.39 20.36 17.13
C LEU A 219 -4.93 19.77 18.45
N SER A 220 -4.04 20.45 19.21
CA SER A 220 -3.64 19.95 20.54
C SER A 220 -4.84 19.83 21.49
N ASP A 221 -5.73 20.83 21.47
CA ASP A 221 -6.91 20.85 22.32
C ASP A 221 -7.91 19.74 21.90
N VAL A 222 -8.05 19.52 20.59
CA VAL A 222 -8.89 18.43 20.05
C VAL A 222 -8.37 17.08 20.51
N ILE A 223 -7.05 16.84 20.40
CA ILE A 223 -6.41 15.57 20.78
C ILE A 223 -6.56 15.34 22.30
N GLU A 224 -6.31 16.35 23.11
CA GLU A 224 -6.44 16.23 24.57
C GLU A 224 -7.87 15.87 24.96
N LYS A 225 -8.88 16.56 24.41
CA LYS A 225 -10.28 16.27 24.68
C LYS A 225 -10.71 14.89 24.15
N ALA A 226 -10.20 14.49 22.99
CA ALA A 226 -10.45 13.16 22.44
C ALA A 226 -9.90 12.06 23.35
N TYR A 227 -8.69 12.23 23.87
CA TYR A 227 -8.12 11.34 24.86
C TYR A 227 -8.98 11.27 26.14
N GLN A 228 -9.44 12.43 26.66
CA GLN A 228 -10.33 12.49 27.83
C GLN A 228 -11.67 11.79 27.58
N LYS A 229 -12.20 11.82 26.35
CA LYS A 229 -13.38 11.05 25.92
C LYS A 229 -13.07 9.57 25.63
N GLY A 230 -11.82 9.12 25.80
CA GLY A 230 -11.39 7.73 25.65
C GLY A 230 -11.09 7.32 24.19
N CYS A 231 -10.80 8.26 23.29
CA CYS A 231 -10.27 8.00 21.94
C CYS A 231 -8.79 7.68 22.05
N ILE A 232 -8.44 6.39 22.22
CA ILE A 232 -7.06 5.94 22.45
C ILE A 232 -6.58 5.02 21.31
N PHE A 233 -7.47 4.19 20.78
CA PHE A 233 -7.16 3.17 19.76
C PHE A 233 -7.82 3.47 18.42
N ASP A 234 -8.03 4.72 18.08
CA ASP A 234 -8.79 5.15 16.89
C ASP A 234 -8.09 4.82 15.55
N ALA A 235 -6.84 4.35 15.58
CA ALA A 235 -6.19 3.73 14.42
C ALA A 235 -6.82 2.37 14.02
N TRP A 236 -7.62 1.77 14.90
CA TRP A 236 -8.34 0.52 14.65
C TRP A 236 -9.79 0.82 14.35
N THR A 237 -10.29 0.34 13.22
CA THR A 237 -11.65 0.62 12.74
C THR A 237 -12.73 0.33 13.79
N ASP A 238 -12.55 -0.73 14.59
CA ASP A 238 -13.52 -1.13 15.64
C ASP A 238 -13.60 -0.13 16.81
N TYR A 239 -12.57 0.71 16.98
CA TYR A 239 -12.49 1.70 18.05
C TYR A 239 -12.65 3.13 17.55
N PHE A 240 -12.57 3.35 16.24
CA PHE A 240 -12.70 4.67 15.63
C PHE A 240 -14.11 5.24 15.82
N ARG A 241 -14.21 6.44 16.38
CA ARG A 241 -15.46 7.14 16.68
C ARG A 241 -15.51 8.50 15.96
N PRO A 242 -15.87 8.50 14.66
CA PRO A 242 -15.83 9.70 13.83
C PRO A 242 -16.76 10.81 14.34
N ASP A 243 -17.92 10.47 14.89
CA ASP A 243 -18.87 11.39 15.53
C ASP A 243 -18.25 12.17 16.69
N VAL A 244 -17.50 11.51 17.56
CA VAL A 244 -16.78 12.17 18.68
C VAL A 244 -15.69 13.10 18.14
N TRP A 245 -14.94 12.69 17.16
CA TRP A 245 -13.92 13.53 16.53
C TRP A 245 -14.53 14.75 15.86
N ASN A 246 -15.63 14.60 15.13
CA ASN A 246 -16.34 15.70 14.49
C ASN A 246 -16.88 16.71 15.51
N GLU A 247 -17.53 16.24 16.59
CA GLU A 247 -17.99 17.09 17.68
C GLU A 247 -16.85 17.92 18.29
N LEU A 248 -15.70 17.29 18.54
CA LEU A 248 -14.54 17.97 19.13
C LEU A 248 -13.87 18.98 18.20
N LEU A 249 -13.80 18.67 16.91
CA LEU A 249 -13.31 19.62 15.91
C LEU A 249 -14.19 20.89 15.88
N ASP A 250 -15.51 20.70 15.89
CA ASP A 250 -16.48 21.81 15.90
C ASP A 250 -16.38 22.61 17.23
N GLU A 251 -16.29 21.93 18.38
CA GLU A 251 -16.14 22.55 19.70
C GLU A 251 -14.86 23.38 19.82
N CYS A 252 -13.76 22.91 19.22
CA CYS A 252 -12.48 23.61 19.22
C CYS A 252 -12.34 24.65 18.06
N GLY A 253 -13.38 24.85 17.27
CA GLY A 253 -13.37 25.80 16.16
C GLY A 253 -12.41 25.43 15.03
N VAL A 254 -12.19 24.15 14.82
CA VAL A 254 -11.36 23.63 13.73
C VAL A 254 -12.23 23.42 12.49
N ASP A 255 -12.03 24.26 11.49
CA ASP A 255 -12.73 24.18 10.21
C ASP A 255 -12.13 23.06 9.36
N ARG A 256 -12.86 21.96 9.23
CA ARG A 256 -12.46 20.75 8.48
C ARG A 256 -12.29 21.07 6.99
N ASP A 257 -13.19 21.85 6.43
CA ASP A 257 -13.19 22.20 5.01
C ASP A 257 -11.98 23.07 4.66
N PHE A 258 -11.63 23.99 5.54
CA PHE A 258 -10.44 24.80 5.38
C PHE A 258 -9.16 23.99 5.31
N TYR A 259 -9.03 22.91 6.09
CA TYR A 259 -7.82 22.07 6.05
C TYR A 259 -7.82 21.12 4.89
N ASN A 260 -8.93 20.45 4.59
CA ASN A 260 -8.97 19.38 3.60
C ASN A 260 -9.21 19.85 2.17
N TYR A 261 -10.12 20.80 1.96
CA TYR A 261 -10.68 21.03 0.62
C TYR A 261 -10.26 22.35 -0.02
N ARG A 262 -9.58 23.22 0.71
CA ARG A 262 -9.13 24.49 0.11
C ARG A 262 -8.07 24.27 -0.96
N GLU A 263 -8.20 24.98 -2.06
CA GLU A 263 -7.15 25.19 -3.04
C GLU A 263 -6.30 26.42 -2.67
N ARG A 264 -5.01 26.40 -3.00
CA ARG A 264 -4.12 27.56 -2.88
C ARG A 264 -3.37 27.81 -4.17
#